data_234aa525c02a2fccacfb6cb59793126f
#
_entry.id   234aa525c02a2fccacfb6cb59793126f
#
_cell.length_a   1.000
_cell.length_b   1.000
_cell.length_c   1.000
_cell.angle_alpha   90.00
_cell.angle_beta   90.00
_cell.angle_gamma   90.00
#
_symmetry.space_group_name_H-M   'P 1'
#
loop_
_entity.id
_entity.type
_entity.pdbx_description
1 polymer ?
#
loop_
_entity_poly.entity_id
_entity_poly.type
_entity_poly.pdbx_seq_one_letter_code
_entity_poly.pdbx_strand_id
1 'polypeptide(L)'
;ERILYYTGVNYKIGETHDGASTMDWMEQEQERGITITSAATTCHWTLEDHHKPKAGALEHRINIIDTPGHVDFTVEVERSLRVLDGAVGVFDAKAGVEPQSENVWRQADTYNVPRMAFINKMDKMGADFFMSVQTIIDRLGKNAIPVQIPIGKEDDFIGLVDLFEME
;
A
#
# COMPACT_ATOMS: atom_id res chain seq x y z
N GLU A 1 3.12 8.05 3.58
CA GLU A 1 2.98 9.28 4.36
C GLU A 1 1.96 9.13 5.50
N ARG A 2 0.73 8.63 5.28
CA ARG A 2 -0.28 8.50 6.35
C ARG A 2 0.16 7.58 7.49
N ILE A 3 0.82 6.47 7.19
CA ILE A 3 1.37 5.58 8.22
C ILE A 3 2.37 6.33 9.08
N LEU A 4 3.28 7.10 8.48
CA LEU A 4 4.28 7.89 9.20
C LEU A 4 3.65 8.98 10.08
N TYR A 5 2.55 9.56 9.61
CA TYR A 5 1.81 10.54 10.40
C TYR A 5 1.12 9.89 11.62
N TYR A 6 0.39 8.80 11.41
CA TYR A 6 -0.32 8.12 12.52
C TYR A 6 0.61 7.46 13.53
N THR A 7 1.81 7.07 13.11
CA THR A 7 2.85 6.54 14.01
C THR A 7 3.71 7.63 14.66
N GLY A 8 3.41 8.91 14.41
CA GLY A 8 4.10 10.05 15.01
C GLY A 8 5.52 10.30 14.47
N VAL A 9 5.91 9.64 13.38
CA VAL A 9 7.19 9.90 12.70
C VAL A 9 7.16 11.25 11.99
N ASN A 10 6.03 11.56 11.33
CA ASN A 10 5.78 12.85 10.70
C ASN A 10 4.75 13.65 11.51
N TYR A 11 4.98 14.95 11.62
CA TYR A 11 4.05 15.87 12.29
C TYR A 11 2.94 16.37 11.35
N LYS A 12 3.06 16.11 10.03
CA LYS A 12 2.15 16.58 8.99
C LYS A 12 1.97 15.49 7.93
N ILE A 13 0.76 15.33 7.40
CA ILE A 13 0.54 14.47 6.25
C ILE A 13 1.07 15.21 5.03
N GLY A 14 2.18 14.73 4.45
CA GLY A 14 2.72 15.25 3.19
C GLY A 14 1.94 14.68 2.01
N GLU A 15 1.67 15.54 1.02
CA GLU A 15 1.15 15.11 -0.26
C GLU A 15 2.25 15.21 -1.33
N THR A 16 2.32 14.22 -2.20
CA THR A 16 3.32 14.16 -3.30
C THR A 16 3.20 15.36 -4.24
N HIS A 17 1.98 15.86 -4.45
CA HIS A 17 1.73 17.03 -5.31
C HIS A 17 2.26 18.34 -4.74
N ASP A 18 2.44 18.43 -3.42
CA ASP A 18 2.96 19.63 -2.74
C ASP A 18 4.48 19.56 -2.48
N GLY A 19 5.16 18.53 -2.98
CA GLY A 19 6.59 18.31 -2.75
C GLY A 19 6.94 18.08 -1.27
N ALA A 20 5.98 17.67 -0.47
CA ALA A 20 6.10 17.52 0.99
C ALA A 20 6.19 16.05 1.43
N SER A 21 6.39 15.11 0.50
CA SER A 21 6.55 13.68 0.81
C SER A 21 7.90 13.43 1.49
N THR A 22 7.89 12.74 2.62
CA THR A 22 9.11 12.39 3.36
C THR A 22 9.84 11.21 2.70
N MET A 23 9.12 10.33 2.02
CA MET A 23 9.68 9.15 1.35
C MET A 23 10.27 9.51 -0.01
N ASP A 24 9.71 10.48 -0.72
CA ASP A 24 10.23 11.01 -2.00
C ASP A 24 11.17 12.19 -1.69
N TRP A 25 12.40 11.89 -1.31
CA TRP A 25 13.37 12.91 -0.82
C TRP A 25 14.19 13.56 -1.94
N MET A 26 14.20 12.98 -3.13
CA MET A 26 14.92 13.54 -4.28
C MET A 26 14.10 14.64 -4.95
N GLU A 27 14.74 15.74 -5.33
CA GLU A 27 14.12 16.85 -6.06
C GLU A 27 13.38 16.38 -7.33
N GLN A 28 13.96 15.43 -8.06
CA GLN A 28 13.36 14.84 -9.26
C GLN A 28 12.10 14.01 -8.97
N GLU A 29 12.03 13.36 -7.84
CA GLU A 29 10.83 12.62 -7.38
C GLU A 29 9.71 13.60 -7.05
N GLN A 30 10.03 14.66 -6.33
CA GLN A 30 9.09 15.71 -5.95
C GLN A 30 8.55 16.49 -7.17
N GLU A 31 9.41 16.83 -8.12
CA GLU A 31 9.03 17.53 -9.36
C GLU A 31 8.11 16.67 -10.26
N ARG A 32 8.37 15.38 -10.33
CA ARG A 32 7.62 14.45 -11.19
C ARG A 32 6.43 13.79 -10.49
N GLY A 33 6.38 13.85 -9.16
CA GLY A 33 5.36 13.18 -8.35
C GLY A 33 5.39 11.65 -8.45
N ILE A 34 6.59 11.07 -8.67
CA ILE A 34 6.82 9.64 -8.75
C ILE A 34 8.04 9.22 -7.92
N THR A 35 7.95 8.08 -7.26
CA THR A 35 9.10 7.48 -6.58
C THR A 35 10.07 6.90 -7.61
N ILE A 36 11.34 7.26 -7.53
CA ILE A 36 12.41 6.77 -8.41
C ILE A 36 13.30 5.78 -7.67
N THR A 37 13.68 6.10 -6.44
CA THR A 37 14.56 5.29 -5.60
C THR A 37 13.80 4.72 -4.43
N SER A 38 14.09 3.48 -4.04
CA SER A 38 13.49 2.90 -2.84
C SER A 38 13.91 3.65 -1.59
N ALA A 39 12.94 4.07 -0.79
CA ALA A 39 13.17 4.73 0.49
C ALA A 39 12.78 3.81 1.64
N ALA A 40 13.59 3.82 2.71
CA ALA A 40 13.35 3.01 3.90
C ALA A 40 13.20 3.90 5.13
N THR A 41 12.18 3.62 5.93
CA THR A 41 11.96 4.30 7.20
C THR A 41 11.46 3.32 8.26
N THR A 42 11.63 3.68 9.52
CA THR A 42 11.17 2.87 10.66
C THR A 42 10.09 3.63 11.40
N CYS A 43 9.01 2.95 11.71
CA CYS A 43 7.98 3.44 12.62
C CYS A 43 7.66 2.40 13.69
N HIS A 44 6.95 2.83 14.73
CA HIS A 44 6.53 1.99 15.83
C HIS A 44 5.01 2.01 15.94
N TRP A 45 4.43 0.85 16.12
CA TRP A 45 2.99 0.69 16.23
C TRP A 45 2.61 -0.23 17.39
N THR A 46 1.63 0.21 18.15
CA THR A 46 1.00 -0.61 19.21
C THR A 46 -0.46 -0.82 18.84
N LEU A 47 -0.94 -2.06 18.93
CA LEU A 47 -2.35 -2.35 18.69
C LEU A 47 -3.22 -1.57 19.68
N GLU A 48 -4.16 -0.82 19.14
CA GLU A 48 -5.13 -0.03 19.88
C GLU A 48 -6.51 -0.68 19.80
N ASP A 49 -7.29 -0.48 20.85
CA ASP A 49 -8.69 -0.81 20.91
C ASP A 49 -9.45 0.49 21.20
N HIS A 50 -10.31 0.92 20.25
CA HIS A 50 -11.03 2.20 20.34
C HIS A 50 -10.12 3.41 20.68
N HIS A 51 -9.00 3.57 19.99
CA HIS A 51 -8.00 4.66 20.18
C HIS A 51 -7.28 4.65 21.54
N LYS A 52 -7.25 3.50 22.21
CA LYS A 52 -6.44 3.30 23.42
C LYS A 52 -5.53 2.09 23.25
N PRO A 53 -4.29 2.14 23.73
CA PRO A 53 -3.43 0.97 23.71
C PRO A 53 -4.15 -0.20 24.38
N LYS A 54 -4.25 -1.32 23.68
CA LYS A 54 -4.85 -2.54 24.21
C LYS A 54 -4.02 -3.00 25.41
N ALA A 55 -4.67 -3.34 26.52
CA ALA A 55 -3.97 -3.77 27.75
C ALA A 55 -3.03 -4.95 27.43
N GLY A 56 -1.74 -4.77 27.64
CA GLY A 56 -0.71 -5.77 27.33
C GLY A 56 -0.31 -5.85 25.84
N ALA A 57 -0.73 -4.92 25.00
CA ALA A 57 -0.28 -4.84 23.61
C ALA A 57 1.22 -4.56 23.54
N LEU A 58 1.91 -5.30 22.68
CA LEU A 58 3.33 -5.10 22.42
C LEU A 58 3.51 -4.02 21.37
N GLU A 59 4.51 -3.18 21.57
CA GLU A 59 4.97 -2.26 20.54
C GLU A 59 5.69 -3.04 19.44
N HIS A 60 5.26 -2.82 18.19
CA HIS A 60 5.86 -3.42 17.01
C HIS A 60 6.73 -2.38 16.31
N ARG A 61 7.98 -2.72 16.05
CA ARG A 61 8.85 -1.95 15.16
C ARG A 61 8.60 -2.40 13.72
N ILE A 62 8.20 -1.46 12.88
CA ILE A 62 7.89 -1.71 11.47
C ILE A 62 8.89 -0.93 10.62
N ASN A 63 9.63 -1.65 9.76
CA ASN A 63 10.49 -1.05 8.75
C ASN A 63 9.73 -1.03 7.44
N ILE A 64 9.43 0.16 6.94
CA ILE A 64 8.71 0.37 5.70
C ILE A 64 9.74 0.63 4.60
N ILE A 65 9.64 -0.11 3.49
CA ILE A 65 10.39 0.15 2.27
C ILE A 65 9.36 0.54 1.21
N ASP A 66 9.40 1.80 0.79
CA ASP A 66 8.61 2.31 -0.31
C ASP A 66 9.38 2.09 -1.61
N THR A 67 8.75 1.46 -2.58
CA THR A 67 9.40 1.08 -3.85
C THR A 67 8.71 1.74 -5.02
N PRO A 68 9.47 2.15 -6.06
CA PRO A 68 8.88 2.71 -7.26
C PRO A 68 7.95 1.71 -7.95
N GLY A 69 6.81 2.19 -8.46
CA GLY A 69 5.84 1.40 -9.22
C GLY A 69 6.11 1.35 -10.73
N HIS A 70 7.11 2.07 -11.24
CA HIS A 70 7.37 2.19 -12.67
C HIS A 70 8.24 1.05 -13.20
N VAL A 71 7.99 0.60 -14.44
CA VAL A 71 8.71 -0.54 -15.06
C VAL A 71 10.21 -0.32 -15.18
N ASP A 72 10.65 0.92 -15.32
CA ASP A 72 12.07 1.26 -15.46
C ASP A 72 12.88 0.99 -14.18
N PHE A 73 12.21 0.84 -13.05
CA PHE A 73 12.82 0.68 -11.72
C PHE A 73 12.65 -0.73 -11.13
N THR A 74 12.50 -1.74 -11.98
CA THR A 74 12.30 -3.15 -11.59
C THR A 74 13.44 -3.69 -10.70
N VAL A 75 14.66 -3.22 -10.91
CA VAL A 75 15.84 -3.63 -10.12
C VAL A 75 15.74 -3.17 -8.67
N GLU A 76 15.20 -1.99 -8.42
CA GLU A 76 14.98 -1.46 -7.06
C GLU A 76 13.94 -2.29 -6.31
N VAL A 77 12.87 -2.67 -7.00
CA VAL A 77 11.84 -3.57 -6.45
C VAL A 77 12.45 -4.94 -6.12
N GLU A 78 13.23 -5.51 -7.02
CA GLU A 78 13.87 -6.82 -6.82
C GLU A 78 14.84 -6.82 -5.64
N ARG A 79 15.64 -5.76 -5.47
CA ARG A 79 16.53 -5.61 -4.32
C ARG A 79 15.77 -5.58 -3.01
N SER A 80 14.65 -4.87 -2.99
CA SER A 80 13.78 -4.75 -1.80
C SER A 80 13.16 -6.10 -1.44
N LEU A 81 12.67 -6.87 -2.42
CA LEU A 81 12.04 -8.17 -2.20
C LEU A 81 12.92 -9.18 -1.46
N ARG A 82 14.24 -9.06 -1.56
CA ARG A 82 15.19 -9.97 -0.89
C ARG A 82 15.22 -9.84 0.64
N VAL A 83 14.74 -8.73 1.17
CA VAL A 83 14.81 -8.41 2.61
C VAL A 83 13.44 -8.23 3.25
N LEU A 84 12.36 -8.39 2.50
CA LEU A 84 11.00 -8.19 2.99
C LEU A 84 10.47 -9.43 3.72
N ASP A 85 9.87 -9.21 4.89
CA ASP A 85 9.05 -10.20 5.60
C ASP A 85 7.65 -10.33 5.00
N GLY A 86 7.17 -9.26 4.36
CA GLY A 86 5.89 -9.20 3.68
C GLY A 86 5.79 -7.95 2.79
N ALA A 87 4.85 -7.94 1.87
CA ALA A 87 4.62 -6.83 0.96
C ALA A 87 3.15 -6.45 0.87
N VAL A 88 2.89 -5.18 0.61
CA VAL A 88 1.57 -4.66 0.26
C VAL A 88 1.60 -4.21 -1.20
N GLY A 89 0.91 -4.97 -2.06
CA GLY A 89 0.71 -4.58 -3.46
C GLY A 89 -0.42 -3.57 -3.56
N VAL A 90 -0.14 -2.37 -4.05
CA VAL A 90 -1.12 -1.30 -4.20
C VAL A 90 -1.66 -1.30 -5.63
N PHE A 91 -2.98 -1.46 -5.78
CA PHE A 91 -3.69 -1.49 -7.06
C PHE A 91 -4.62 -0.28 -7.18
N ASP A 92 -4.75 0.25 -8.39
CA ASP A 92 -5.71 1.30 -8.69
C ASP A 92 -7.12 0.71 -8.81
N ALA A 93 -8.09 1.26 -8.09
CA ALA A 93 -9.47 0.76 -8.08
C ALA A 93 -10.17 0.82 -9.44
N LYS A 94 -9.66 1.65 -10.36
CA LYS A 94 -10.20 1.77 -11.73
C LYS A 94 -9.53 0.82 -12.71
N ALA A 95 -8.21 0.64 -12.59
CA ALA A 95 -7.42 -0.16 -13.53
C ALA A 95 -7.32 -1.63 -13.11
N GLY A 96 -7.36 -1.90 -11.80
CA GLY A 96 -7.09 -3.22 -11.27
C GLY A 96 -5.64 -3.66 -11.48
N VAL A 97 -5.43 -4.90 -11.88
CA VAL A 97 -4.10 -5.44 -12.17
C VAL A 97 -3.63 -4.97 -13.56
N GLU A 98 -2.52 -4.28 -13.59
CA GLU A 98 -1.83 -3.84 -14.79
C GLU A 98 -0.58 -4.69 -15.07
N PRO A 99 0.00 -4.67 -16.29
CA PRO A 99 1.18 -5.47 -16.62
C PRO A 99 2.37 -5.26 -15.66
N GLN A 100 2.53 -4.06 -15.13
CA GLN A 100 3.55 -3.72 -14.15
C GLN A 100 3.31 -4.47 -12.83
N SER A 101 2.07 -4.48 -12.36
CA SER A 101 1.67 -5.21 -11.15
C SER A 101 1.93 -6.71 -11.28
N GLU A 102 1.67 -7.29 -12.47
CA GLU A 102 1.95 -8.70 -12.75
C GLU A 102 3.46 -9.01 -12.63
N ASN A 103 4.32 -8.15 -13.18
CA ASN A 103 5.76 -8.34 -13.13
C ASN A 103 6.29 -8.32 -11.68
N VAL A 104 5.90 -7.32 -10.90
CA VAL A 104 6.28 -7.20 -9.49
C VAL A 104 5.74 -8.38 -8.68
N TRP A 105 4.50 -8.81 -8.97
CA TRP A 105 3.89 -9.95 -8.30
C TRP A 105 4.64 -11.25 -8.56
N ARG A 106 5.07 -11.51 -9.81
CA ARG A 106 5.88 -12.69 -10.17
C ARG A 106 7.26 -12.66 -9.52
N GLN A 107 7.89 -11.48 -9.45
CA GLN A 107 9.16 -11.34 -8.71
C GLN A 107 8.99 -11.68 -7.24
N ALA A 108 7.92 -11.24 -6.61
CA ALA A 108 7.64 -11.57 -5.22
C ALA A 108 7.34 -13.07 -5.02
N ASP A 109 6.77 -13.76 -6.02
CA ASP A 109 6.64 -15.23 -6.00
C ASP A 109 8.03 -15.91 -6.00
N THR A 110 8.98 -15.39 -6.77
CA THR A 110 10.34 -15.92 -6.82
C THR A 110 11.06 -15.86 -5.48
N TYR A 111 10.82 -14.83 -4.70
CA TYR A 111 11.40 -14.62 -3.38
C TYR A 111 10.52 -15.16 -2.23
N ASN A 112 9.39 -15.80 -2.54
CA ASN A 112 8.42 -16.32 -1.57
C ASN A 112 7.96 -15.28 -0.53
N VAL A 113 7.81 -14.01 -0.95
CA VAL A 113 7.35 -12.92 -0.07
C VAL A 113 5.84 -12.99 0.10
N PRO A 114 5.31 -13.14 1.33
CA PRO A 114 3.88 -13.04 1.61
C PRO A 114 3.34 -11.66 1.23
N ARG A 115 2.12 -11.58 0.72
CA ARG A 115 1.55 -10.34 0.21
C ARG A 115 0.10 -10.14 0.59
N MET A 116 -0.23 -8.87 0.78
CA MET A 116 -1.59 -8.36 0.80
C MET A 116 -1.81 -7.45 -0.41
N ALA A 117 -3.04 -7.39 -0.91
CA ALA A 117 -3.45 -6.42 -1.91
C ALA A 117 -4.18 -5.26 -1.24
N PHE A 118 -3.85 -4.04 -1.63
CA PHE A 118 -4.53 -2.82 -1.21
C PHE A 118 -5.13 -2.13 -2.44
N ILE A 119 -6.45 -2.01 -2.49
CA ILE A 119 -7.17 -1.32 -3.56
C ILE A 119 -7.26 0.15 -3.18
N ASN A 120 -6.52 0.99 -3.91
CA ASN A 120 -6.39 2.42 -3.65
C ASN A 120 -7.25 3.24 -4.63
N LYS A 121 -7.48 4.50 -4.31
CA LYS A 121 -8.21 5.45 -5.13
C LYS A 121 -9.70 5.09 -5.32
N MET A 122 -10.33 4.59 -4.27
CA MET A 122 -11.77 4.30 -4.28
C MET A 122 -12.66 5.55 -4.46
N ASP A 123 -12.09 6.72 -4.21
CA ASP A 123 -12.67 8.06 -4.40
C ASP A 123 -12.62 8.56 -5.86
N LYS A 124 -11.95 7.84 -6.76
CA LYS A 124 -11.80 8.28 -8.16
C LYS A 124 -12.95 7.80 -9.04
N MET A 125 -13.31 8.62 -10.01
CA MET A 125 -14.33 8.29 -11.01
C MET A 125 -13.96 7.02 -11.78
N GLY A 126 -14.85 6.04 -11.81
CA GLY A 126 -14.64 4.72 -12.40
C GLY A 126 -14.03 3.70 -11.45
N ALA A 127 -13.92 4.00 -10.16
CA ALA A 127 -13.45 3.06 -9.16
C ALA A 127 -14.43 1.89 -8.98
N ASP A 128 -13.91 0.68 -8.97
CA ASP A 128 -14.69 -0.54 -8.71
C ASP A 128 -13.83 -1.59 -7.97
N PHE A 129 -14.16 -1.78 -6.69
CA PHE A 129 -13.45 -2.70 -5.81
C PHE A 129 -13.56 -4.15 -6.30
N PHE A 130 -14.77 -4.60 -6.61
CA PHE A 130 -14.98 -6.00 -6.97
C PHE A 130 -14.39 -6.34 -8.33
N MET A 131 -14.43 -5.41 -9.28
CA MET A 131 -13.72 -5.55 -10.54
C MET A 131 -12.20 -5.68 -10.30
N SER A 132 -11.63 -4.84 -9.43
CA SER A 132 -10.21 -4.90 -9.09
C SER A 132 -9.83 -6.24 -8.44
N VAL A 133 -10.64 -6.75 -7.50
CA VAL A 133 -10.45 -8.08 -6.90
C VAL A 133 -10.53 -9.17 -7.96
N GLN A 134 -11.48 -9.08 -8.88
CA GLN A 134 -11.62 -10.06 -9.96
C GLN A 134 -10.39 -10.08 -10.87
N THR A 135 -9.81 -8.91 -11.18
CA THR A 135 -8.56 -8.86 -11.98
C THR A 135 -7.37 -9.52 -11.26
N ILE A 136 -7.32 -9.48 -9.93
CA ILE A 136 -6.30 -10.20 -9.14
C ILE A 136 -6.47 -11.71 -9.32
N ILE A 137 -7.70 -12.22 -9.27
CA ILE A 137 -8.00 -13.63 -9.46
C ILE A 137 -7.63 -14.06 -10.88
N ASP A 138 -8.08 -13.31 -11.88
CA ASP A 138 -7.96 -13.68 -13.30
C ASP A 138 -6.52 -13.57 -13.81
N ARG A 139 -5.80 -12.51 -13.45
CA ARG A 139 -4.47 -12.23 -14.00
C ARG A 139 -3.33 -12.77 -13.17
N LEU A 140 -3.47 -12.76 -11.84
CA LEU A 140 -2.43 -13.25 -10.94
C LEU A 140 -2.64 -14.73 -10.56
N GLY A 141 -3.78 -15.33 -10.90
CA GLY A 141 -4.09 -16.72 -10.61
C GLY A 141 -4.14 -17.03 -9.11
N LYS A 142 -4.50 -16.04 -8.30
CA LYS A 142 -4.53 -16.16 -6.83
C LYS A 142 -5.97 -16.12 -6.34
N ASN A 143 -6.27 -16.88 -5.30
CA ASN A 143 -7.57 -16.81 -4.63
C ASN A 143 -7.58 -15.61 -3.69
N ALA A 144 -7.95 -14.44 -4.23
CA ALA A 144 -8.05 -13.22 -3.45
C ALA A 144 -9.30 -13.23 -2.58
N ILE A 145 -9.12 -13.05 -1.29
CA ILE A 145 -10.21 -13.00 -0.30
C ILE A 145 -10.22 -11.59 0.30
N PRO A 146 -11.29 -10.80 0.09
CA PRO A 146 -11.43 -9.50 0.75
C PRO A 146 -11.45 -9.65 2.27
N VAL A 147 -10.71 -8.84 2.97
CA VAL A 147 -10.73 -8.72 4.44
C VAL A 147 -11.38 -7.42 4.89
N GLN A 148 -11.49 -6.47 3.97
CA GLN A 148 -12.23 -5.21 4.13
C GLN A 148 -13.05 -4.94 2.87
N ILE A 149 -14.25 -4.39 3.02
CA ILE A 149 -15.15 -4.06 1.92
C ILE A 149 -15.47 -2.56 1.98
N PRO A 150 -15.37 -1.82 0.85
CA PRO A 150 -15.69 -0.41 0.83
C PRO A 150 -17.19 -0.17 0.99
N ILE A 151 -17.53 0.91 1.69
CA ILE A 151 -18.88 1.48 1.76
C ILE A 151 -18.96 2.61 0.74
N GLY A 152 -19.67 2.36 -0.35
CA GLY A 152 -19.73 3.28 -1.48
C GLY A 152 -18.50 3.25 -2.38
N LYS A 153 -18.52 4.07 -3.41
CA LYS A 153 -17.42 4.29 -4.35
C LYS A 153 -17.50 5.70 -4.93
N GLU A 154 -16.39 6.18 -5.50
CA GLU A 154 -16.29 7.53 -6.05
C GLU A 154 -16.64 8.58 -4.98
N ASP A 155 -17.50 9.54 -5.29
CA ASP A 155 -17.93 10.58 -4.36
C ASP A 155 -18.74 10.04 -3.16
N ASP A 156 -19.33 8.84 -3.31
CA ASP A 156 -20.10 8.15 -2.25
C ASP A 156 -19.22 7.25 -1.36
N PHE A 157 -17.90 7.24 -1.56
CA PHE A 157 -16.99 6.47 -0.71
C PHE A 157 -16.85 7.11 0.66
N ILE A 158 -17.42 6.45 1.69
CA ILE A 158 -17.48 6.99 3.06
C ILE A 158 -16.69 6.17 4.09
N GLY A 159 -16.25 4.95 3.74
CA GLY A 159 -15.51 4.13 4.69
C GLY A 159 -15.34 2.69 4.24
N LEU A 160 -14.95 1.85 5.19
CA LEU A 160 -14.72 0.42 5.02
C LEU A 160 -15.45 -0.36 6.10
N VAL A 161 -15.87 -1.56 5.76
CA VAL A 161 -16.29 -2.57 6.75
C VAL A 161 -15.14 -3.54 6.93
N ASP A 162 -14.67 -3.71 8.16
CA ASP A 162 -13.71 -4.74 8.52
C ASP A 162 -14.42 -6.08 8.75
N LEU A 163 -14.01 -7.12 8.02
CA LEU A 163 -14.66 -8.44 8.08
C LEU A 163 -14.14 -9.32 9.23
N PHE A 164 -13.05 -8.93 9.88
CA PHE A 164 -12.60 -9.64 11.09
C PHE A 164 -13.32 -9.15 12.32
N GLU A 165 -13.54 -7.85 12.43
CA GLU A 165 -14.20 -7.23 13.57
C GLU A 165 -15.72 -7.06 13.36
N MET A 166 -16.17 -7.16 12.11
CA MET A 166 -17.56 -6.99 11.68
C MET A 166 -18.13 -5.59 11.99
N GLU A 167 -17.28 -4.56 11.85
CA GLU A 167 -17.58 -3.15 12.07
C GLU A 167 -17.35 -2.30 10.81
#